data_ad1dae230b93f12f4c7d61590988a878
#
_entry.id   ad1dae230b93f12f4c7d61590988a878
#
_cell.length_a   1.000
_cell.length_b   1.000
_cell.length_c   1.000
_cell.angle_alpha   90.00
_cell.angle_beta   90.00
_cell.angle_gamma   90.00
#
_symmetry.space_group_name_H-M   'P 1'
#
loop_
_entity.id
_entity.type
_entity.pdbx_description
1 polymer ?
#
loop_
_entity_poly.entity_id
_entity_poly.type
_entity_poly.pdbx_seq_one_letter_code
_entity_poly.pdbx_strand_id
1 'polypeptide(L)'
;MISLADARFARAQGGGTASRSGRSPRVTFYFDLSSPFTYLAAERVDRLFPDLVWRPVLEEVLQVAAPDPARAEERAHILGLPLVWPELGPASVRPAMRVASLAAEQGRAAPFVLAATRLAFCGGFELDHPEVLAEAAAAANLGLEDCLHAAGDVGRDGAMEEAARRLLAHGADKLPAVRVGRLLFAGEDRIAEAAAAASIPAALRAG
;
A
#
# COMPACT_ATOMS: atom_id res chain seq x y z
N MET A 1 -41.60 -50.54 -2.06
CA MET A 1 -41.74 -49.06 -2.10
C MET A 1 -40.72 -48.48 -1.15
N ILE A 2 -39.61 -47.96 -1.69
CA ILE A 2 -38.55 -47.31 -0.89
C ILE A 2 -38.96 -45.86 -0.71
N SER A 3 -39.07 -45.43 0.57
CA SER A 3 -39.56 -44.10 0.95
C SER A 3 -38.59 -43.02 0.50
N LEU A 4 -39.12 -41.91 -0.05
CA LEU A 4 -38.36 -40.70 -0.43
C LEU A 4 -37.58 -40.07 0.73
N ALA A 5 -37.80 -40.49 1.98
CA ALA A 5 -37.05 -40.04 3.18
C ALA A 5 -35.66 -40.71 3.27
N ASP A 6 -35.52 -41.96 2.81
CA ASP A 6 -34.22 -42.67 2.91
C ASP A 6 -33.19 -42.19 1.90
N ALA A 7 -33.64 -41.59 0.78
CA ALA A 7 -32.74 -41.04 -0.24
C ALA A 7 -32.10 -39.68 0.17
N ARG A 8 -32.66 -39.00 1.15
CA ARG A 8 -32.10 -37.73 1.65
C ARG A 8 -31.02 -37.91 2.73
N PHE A 9 -31.03 -39.04 3.46
CA PHE A 9 -30.03 -39.31 4.49
C PHE A 9 -28.70 -39.85 3.93
N ALA A 10 -28.71 -40.53 2.79
CA ALA A 10 -27.50 -41.04 2.18
C ALA A 10 -26.66 -39.96 1.46
N ARG A 11 -27.19 -38.76 1.25
CA ARG A 11 -26.48 -37.65 0.61
C ARG A 11 -25.72 -36.75 1.62
N ALA A 12 -25.91 -36.93 2.92
CA ALA A 12 -25.28 -36.13 3.96
C ALA A 12 -23.97 -36.74 4.51
N GLN A 13 -23.58 -37.92 4.07
CA GLN A 13 -22.35 -38.59 4.51
C GLN A 13 -21.32 -38.84 3.39
N GLY A 14 -21.47 -38.19 2.25
CA GLY A 14 -20.48 -38.20 1.15
C GLY A 14 -19.44 -37.12 1.39
N GLY A 15 -18.28 -37.51 1.92
CA GLY A 15 -16.95 -36.93 1.82
C GLY A 15 -16.87 -35.40 1.73
N GLY A 16 -16.84 -34.74 2.86
CA GLY A 16 -16.24 -33.42 2.95
C GLY A 16 -14.75 -33.52 2.65
N THR A 17 -14.36 -33.50 1.38
CA THR A 17 -13.04 -33.04 1.02
C THR A 17 -13.00 -31.59 1.48
N ALA A 18 -12.34 -31.35 2.61
CA ALA A 18 -11.98 -30.00 3.03
C ALA A 18 -11.23 -29.39 1.87
N SER A 19 -11.94 -28.58 1.08
CA SER A 19 -11.34 -27.66 0.14
C SER A 19 -10.38 -26.85 0.98
N ARG A 20 -9.09 -27.16 0.91
CA ARG A 20 -8.04 -26.23 1.31
C ARG A 20 -8.21 -25.05 0.36
N SER A 21 -9.10 -24.12 0.74
CA SER A 21 -9.18 -22.81 0.11
C SER A 21 -7.78 -22.24 0.20
N GLY A 22 -7.06 -22.29 -0.91
CA GLY A 22 -5.72 -21.74 -1.01
C GLY A 22 -5.83 -20.26 -0.70
N ARG A 23 -5.56 -19.89 0.55
CA ARG A 23 -5.60 -18.52 1.00
C ARG A 23 -4.65 -17.75 0.12
N SER A 24 -5.17 -16.79 -0.65
CA SER A 24 -4.36 -15.89 -1.46
C SER A 24 -3.21 -15.36 -0.60
N PRO A 25 -2.00 -15.23 -1.14
CA PRO A 25 -0.88 -14.75 -0.36
C PRO A 25 -1.20 -13.34 0.13
N ARG A 26 -0.89 -13.07 1.38
CA ARG A 26 -0.98 -11.72 1.91
C ARG A 26 -0.03 -10.81 1.14
N VAL A 27 -0.57 -9.80 0.47
CA VAL A 27 0.19 -8.80 -0.26
C VAL A 27 0.28 -7.54 0.59
N THR A 28 1.49 -6.99 0.76
CA THR A 28 1.72 -5.75 1.50
C THR A 28 2.42 -4.74 0.62
N PHE A 29 1.88 -3.56 0.53
CA PHE A 29 2.45 -2.40 -0.17
C PHE A 29 3.07 -1.46 0.85
N TYR A 30 4.38 -1.28 0.76
CA TYR A 30 5.16 -0.36 1.59
C TYR A 30 5.40 0.93 0.83
N PHE A 31 5.16 2.06 1.48
CA PHE A 31 5.19 3.37 0.82
C PHE A 31 5.66 4.48 1.75
N ASP A 32 6.19 5.54 1.15
CA ASP A 32 6.41 6.85 1.74
C ASP A 32 5.79 7.91 0.83
N LEU A 33 5.11 8.91 1.40
CA LEU A 33 4.41 9.96 0.65
C LEU A 33 5.37 11.00 0.04
N SER A 34 6.64 11.01 0.42
CA SER A 34 7.67 11.86 -0.17
C SER A 34 8.06 11.41 -1.59
N SER A 35 7.79 10.14 -1.92
CA SER A 35 8.25 9.55 -3.17
C SER A 35 7.22 9.71 -4.31
N PRO A 36 7.60 10.33 -5.45
CA PRO A 36 6.75 10.37 -6.64
C PRO A 36 6.43 8.97 -7.17
N PHE A 37 7.32 7.99 -6.94
CA PHE A 37 7.07 6.61 -7.32
C PHE A 37 5.95 5.97 -6.49
N THR A 38 5.72 6.43 -5.25
CA THR A 38 4.54 6.04 -4.47
C THR A 38 3.26 6.51 -5.14
N TYR A 39 3.21 7.77 -5.64
CA TYR A 39 2.08 8.27 -6.41
C TYR A 39 1.81 7.40 -7.64
N LEU A 40 2.84 7.19 -8.49
CA LEU A 40 2.72 6.40 -9.72
C LEU A 40 2.27 4.96 -9.46
N ALA A 41 2.64 4.40 -8.32
CA ALA A 41 2.21 3.07 -7.90
C ALA A 41 0.77 3.07 -7.38
N ALA A 42 0.41 4.03 -6.52
CA ALA A 42 -0.90 4.11 -5.86
C ALA A 42 -2.06 4.15 -6.87
N GLU A 43 -1.86 4.79 -8.02
CA GLU A 43 -2.87 4.87 -9.09
C GLU A 43 -3.30 3.51 -9.67
N ARG A 44 -2.56 2.44 -9.39
CA ARG A 44 -2.79 1.14 -10.02
C ARG A 44 -2.71 -0.07 -9.10
N VAL A 45 -2.08 0.02 -7.92
CA VAL A 45 -1.86 -1.16 -7.06
C VAL A 45 -3.17 -1.78 -6.56
N ASP A 46 -4.19 -0.99 -6.26
CA ASP A 46 -5.51 -1.48 -5.82
C ASP A 46 -6.20 -2.36 -6.86
N ARG A 47 -6.00 -2.07 -8.15
CA ARG A 47 -6.57 -2.88 -9.23
C ARG A 47 -5.81 -4.18 -9.44
N LEU A 48 -4.54 -4.21 -9.06
CA LEU A 48 -3.65 -5.37 -9.23
C LEU A 48 -3.73 -6.34 -8.05
N PHE A 49 -4.11 -5.84 -6.85
CA PHE A 49 -4.09 -6.62 -5.61
C PHE A 49 -5.36 -6.37 -4.78
N PRO A 50 -6.40 -7.22 -4.92
CA PRO A 50 -7.71 -6.99 -4.27
C PRO A 50 -7.66 -6.91 -2.74
N ASP A 51 -6.72 -7.62 -2.09
CA ASP A 51 -6.59 -7.69 -0.62
C ASP A 51 -5.26 -7.04 -0.15
N LEU A 52 -4.94 -5.86 -0.67
CA LEU A 52 -3.70 -5.17 -0.41
C LEU A 52 -3.65 -4.59 1.01
N VAL A 53 -2.60 -4.91 1.75
CA VAL A 53 -2.29 -4.26 3.03
C VAL A 53 -1.35 -3.09 2.79
N TRP A 54 -1.81 -1.89 3.06
CA TRP A 54 -1.02 -0.67 2.97
C TRP A 54 -0.23 -0.44 4.25
N ARG A 55 1.08 -0.21 4.13
CA ARG A 55 1.96 -0.01 5.28
C ARG A 55 2.89 1.18 5.05
N PRO A 56 2.68 2.28 5.77
CA PRO A 56 3.59 3.41 5.72
C PRO A 56 4.94 3.03 6.35
N VAL A 57 6.01 3.52 5.76
CA VAL A 57 7.40 3.39 6.22
C VAL A 57 8.12 4.70 5.98
N LEU A 58 9.15 5.00 6.78
CA LEU A 58 9.93 6.21 6.60
C LEU A 58 11.13 5.94 5.69
N GLU A 59 11.14 6.56 4.51
CA GLU A 59 12.17 6.38 3.48
C GLU A 59 13.57 6.71 3.99
N GLU A 60 13.71 7.71 4.83
CA GLU A 60 14.99 8.11 5.41
C GLU A 60 15.69 7.00 6.21
N VAL A 61 14.94 6.07 6.80
CA VAL A 61 15.48 4.90 7.52
C VAL A 61 16.08 3.87 6.55
N LEU A 62 15.55 3.80 5.34
CA LEU A 62 16.04 2.89 4.29
C LEU A 62 17.36 3.36 3.67
N GLN A 63 17.75 4.64 3.90
CA GLN A 63 18.94 5.25 3.31
C GLN A 63 19.00 5.12 1.77
N VAL A 64 17.82 5.10 1.14
CA VAL A 64 17.72 5.06 -0.31
C VAL A 64 18.16 6.40 -0.92
N ALA A 65 18.70 6.35 -2.13
CA ALA A 65 19.02 7.57 -2.85
C ALA A 65 17.75 8.37 -3.13
N ALA A 66 17.87 9.70 -3.08
CA ALA A 66 16.76 10.57 -3.48
C ALA A 66 16.22 10.17 -4.87
N PRO A 67 14.90 10.25 -5.08
CA PRO A 67 14.31 9.92 -6.37
C PRO A 67 14.91 10.79 -7.46
N ASP A 68 15.35 10.18 -8.56
CA ASP A 68 15.79 10.90 -9.76
C ASP A 68 14.55 11.54 -10.43
N PRO A 69 14.48 12.89 -10.52
CA PRO A 69 13.35 13.58 -11.11
C PRO A 69 13.11 13.19 -12.57
N ALA A 70 14.16 13.10 -13.38
CA ALA A 70 14.03 12.76 -14.79
C ALA A 70 13.42 11.36 -14.98
N ARG A 71 13.82 10.41 -14.15
CA ARG A 71 13.25 9.05 -14.17
C ARG A 71 11.78 9.04 -13.73
N ALA A 72 11.41 9.86 -12.75
CA ALA A 72 10.02 9.96 -12.31
C ALA A 72 9.14 10.57 -13.41
N GLU A 73 9.60 11.63 -14.07
CA GLU A 73 8.90 12.29 -15.20
C GLU A 73 8.75 11.35 -16.41
N GLU A 74 9.81 10.67 -16.80
CA GLU A 74 9.75 9.65 -17.86
C GLU A 74 8.73 8.56 -17.51
N ARG A 75 8.75 8.09 -16.26
CA ARG A 75 7.83 7.04 -15.83
C ARG A 75 6.38 7.52 -15.78
N ALA A 76 6.13 8.74 -15.32
CA ALA A 76 4.80 9.37 -15.34
C ALA A 76 4.29 9.48 -16.79
N HIS A 77 5.13 9.92 -17.72
CA HIS A 77 4.79 10.00 -19.13
C HIS A 77 4.40 8.64 -19.73
N ILE A 78 5.19 7.58 -19.47
CA ILE A 78 4.89 6.22 -19.92
C ILE A 78 3.54 5.73 -19.37
N LEU A 79 3.20 6.11 -18.13
CA LEU A 79 1.95 5.72 -17.49
C LEU A 79 0.76 6.62 -17.86
N GLY A 80 0.99 7.71 -18.60
CA GLY A 80 -0.03 8.71 -18.94
C GLY A 80 -0.55 9.48 -17.73
N LEU A 81 0.28 9.63 -16.69
CA LEU A 81 -0.06 10.33 -15.46
C LEU A 81 0.57 11.73 -15.43
N PRO A 82 -0.14 12.78 -14.98
CA PRO A 82 0.48 14.08 -14.73
C PRO A 82 1.49 13.98 -13.60
N LEU A 83 2.55 14.77 -13.65
CA LEU A 83 3.51 14.90 -12.56
C LEU A 83 3.92 16.36 -12.39
N VAL A 84 3.66 16.89 -11.21
CA VAL A 84 4.07 18.23 -10.74
C VAL A 84 4.89 18.03 -9.48
N TRP A 85 5.90 18.87 -9.28
CA TRP A 85 6.74 18.78 -8.09
C TRP A 85 6.25 19.76 -7.03
N PRO A 86 6.03 19.33 -5.77
CA PRO A 86 5.84 20.24 -4.65
C PRO A 86 7.09 21.10 -4.43
N GLU A 87 6.92 22.32 -3.93
CA GLU A 87 8.03 23.26 -3.72
C GLU A 87 8.95 22.84 -2.57
N LEU A 88 8.37 22.28 -1.49
CA LEU A 88 9.11 21.84 -0.32
C LEU A 88 9.56 20.39 -0.44
N GLY A 89 10.70 20.10 0.16
CA GLY A 89 11.30 18.77 0.09
C GLY A 89 10.63 17.75 1.03
N PRO A 90 11.15 16.51 1.05
CA PRO A 90 10.53 15.37 1.73
C PRO A 90 10.37 15.50 3.26
N ALA A 91 11.05 16.47 3.91
CA ALA A 91 10.91 16.70 5.36
C ALA A 91 9.50 17.14 5.77
N SER A 92 8.71 17.72 4.84
CA SER A 92 7.36 18.22 5.11
C SER A 92 6.30 17.12 5.19
N VAL A 93 6.59 15.88 4.79
CA VAL A 93 5.56 14.82 4.73
C VAL A 93 5.32 14.07 6.04
N ARG A 94 6.10 14.33 7.10
CA ARG A 94 5.97 13.61 8.38
C ARG A 94 4.55 13.67 8.98
N PRO A 95 3.88 14.84 9.04
CA PRO A 95 2.49 14.90 9.49
C PRO A 95 1.56 14.01 8.65
N ALA A 96 1.69 14.04 7.33
CA ALA A 96 0.92 13.20 6.41
C ALA A 96 1.19 11.70 6.59
N MET A 97 2.44 11.31 6.86
CA MET A 97 2.81 9.92 7.13
C MET A 97 2.18 9.39 8.41
N ARG A 98 2.07 10.22 9.46
CA ARG A 98 1.36 9.86 10.69
C ARG A 98 -0.13 9.69 10.46
N VAL A 99 -0.76 10.54 9.63
CA VAL A 99 -2.15 10.35 9.21
C VAL A 99 -2.31 9.10 8.35
N ALA A 100 -1.35 8.79 7.46
CA ALA A 100 -1.35 7.55 6.70
C ALA A 100 -1.28 6.31 7.61
N SER A 101 -0.55 6.40 8.73
CA SER A 101 -0.52 5.33 9.74
C SER A 101 -1.89 5.15 10.41
N LEU A 102 -2.57 6.23 10.80
CA LEU A 102 -3.95 6.19 11.29
C LEU A 102 -4.91 5.60 10.25
N ALA A 103 -4.80 6.06 8.99
CA ALA A 103 -5.61 5.56 7.88
C ALA A 103 -5.42 4.04 7.68
N ALA A 104 -4.19 3.53 7.84
CA ALA A 104 -3.89 2.11 7.74
C ALA A 104 -4.54 1.30 8.89
N GLU A 105 -4.54 1.82 10.10
CA GLU A 105 -5.21 1.22 11.26
C GLU A 105 -6.73 1.13 11.07
N GLN A 106 -7.32 2.15 10.43
CA GLN A 106 -8.76 2.23 10.16
C GLN A 106 -9.18 1.53 8.85
N GLY A 107 -8.24 0.93 8.09
CA GLY A 107 -8.54 0.31 6.79
C GLY A 107 -8.87 1.34 5.69
N ARG A 108 -8.40 2.56 5.85
CA ARG A 108 -8.63 3.71 4.95
C ARG A 108 -7.36 4.19 4.23
N ALA A 109 -6.27 3.41 4.31
CA ALA A 109 -4.99 3.82 3.73
C ALA A 109 -5.05 4.05 2.21
N ALA A 110 -5.69 3.16 1.45
CA ALA A 110 -5.78 3.28 -0.01
C ALA A 110 -6.37 4.63 -0.46
N PRO A 111 -7.60 5.02 -0.05
CA PRO A 111 -8.16 6.30 -0.46
C PRO A 111 -7.37 7.49 0.09
N PHE A 112 -6.80 7.41 1.30
CA PHE A 112 -5.98 8.48 1.85
C PHE A 112 -4.69 8.69 1.04
N VAL A 113 -3.93 7.63 0.79
CA VAL A 113 -2.67 7.69 0.05
C VAL A 113 -2.90 8.20 -1.37
N LEU A 114 -3.97 7.71 -2.03
CA LEU A 114 -4.31 8.16 -3.38
C LEU A 114 -4.66 9.66 -3.41
N ALA A 115 -5.45 10.16 -2.46
CA ALA A 115 -5.78 11.56 -2.36
C ALA A 115 -4.55 12.43 -2.04
N ALA A 116 -3.77 12.05 -1.01
CA ALA A 116 -2.57 12.78 -0.60
C ALA A 116 -1.53 12.85 -1.72
N THR A 117 -1.26 11.73 -2.39
CA THR A 117 -0.28 11.72 -3.49
C THR A 117 -0.74 12.50 -4.72
N ARG A 118 -2.06 12.54 -5.01
CA ARG A 118 -2.60 13.40 -6.06
C ARG A 118 -2.51 14.87 -5.70
N LEU A 119 -2.83 15.25 -4.48
CA LEU A 119 -2.64 16.64 -4.02
C LEU A 119 -1.19 17.07 -4.18
N ALA A 120 -0.23 16.24 -3.76
CA ALA A 120 1.17 16.54 -3.90
C ALA A 120 1.65 16.54 -5.37
N PHE A 121 1.46 15.44 -6.10
CA PHE A 121 2.14 15.21 -7.38
C PHE A 121 1.29 15.51 -8.62
N CYS A 122 -0.01 15.82 -8.48
CA CYS A 122 -0.81 16.39 -9.55
C CYS A 122 -1.12 17.87 -9.29
N GLY A 123 -1.30 18.26 -8.02
CA GLY A 123 -1.64 19.62 -7.62
C GLY A 123 -0.45 20.50 -7.22
N GLY A 124 0.69 19.89 -6.88
CA GLY A 124 1.85 20.61 -6.36
C GLY A 124 1.70 21.11 -4.93
N PHE A 125 0.71 20.58 -4.17
CA PHE A 125 0.42 21.04 -2.82
C PHE A 125 1.35 20.36 -1.80
N GLU A 126 1.70 21.12 -0.77
CA GLU A 126 2.53 20.65 0.35
C GLU A 126 1.70 19.85 1.37
N LEU A 127 2.14 18.65 1.71
CA LEU A 127 1.41 17.74 2.59
C LEU A 127 1.53 18.07 4.10
N ASP A 128 2.30 19.08 4.48
CA ASP A 128 2.36 19.62 5.85
C ASP A 128 1.29 20.67 6.13
N HIS A 129 0.63 21.21 5.10
CA HIS A 129 -0.45 22.14 5.28
C HIS A 129 -1.71 21.45 5.83
N PRO A 130 -2.25 21.93 6.97
CA PRO A 130 -3.43 21.31 7.60
C PRO A 130 -4.64 21.21 6.68
N GLU A 131 -4.84 22.19 5.79
CA GLU A 131 -5.95 22.21 4.83
C GLU A 131 -5.80 21.10 3.79
N VAL A 132 -4.58 20.86 3.28
CA VAL A 132 -4.28 19.78 2.33
C VAL A 132 -4.47 18.42 2.98
N LEU A 133 -4.03 18.27 4.23
CA LEU A 133 -4.29 17.06 5.01
C LEU A 133 -5.77 16.82 5.26
N ALA A 134 -6.52 17.89 5.56
CA ALA A 134 -7.96 17.80 5.77
C ALA A 134 -8.70 17.34 4.51
N GLU A 135 -8.29 17.81 3.33
CA GLU A 135 -8.85 17.38 2.06
C GLU A 135 -8.57 15.90 1.77
N ALA A 136 -7.32 15.46 1.96
CA ALA A 136 -6.95 14.05 1.82
C ALA A 136 -7.70 13.15 2.83
N ALA A 137 -7.88 13.62 4.06
CA ALA A 137 -8.63 12.94 5.11
C ALA A 137 -10.11 12.81 4.75
N ALA A 138 -10.73 13.89 4.24
CA ALA A 138 -12.12 13.89 3.80
C ALA A 138 -12.34 12.88 2.66
N ALA A 139 -11.44 12.84 1.67
CA ALA A 139 -11.48 11.87 0.57
C ALA A 139 -11.41 10.42 1.05
N ALA A 140 -10.75 10.17 2.19
CA ALA A 140 -10.65 8.86 2.83
C ALA A 140 -11.77 8.57 3.85
N ASN A 141 -12.68 9.53 4.07
CA ASN A 141 -13.70 9.46 5.11
C ASN A 141 -13.09 9.25 6.52
N LEU A 142 -12.02 9.98 6.82
CA LEU A 142 -11.39 10.06 8.13
C LEU A 142 -11.92 11.28 8.90
N GLY A 143 -12.06 11.15 10.23
CA GLY A 143 -12.42 12.26 11.09
C GLY A 143 -11.34 13.34 11.11
N LEU A 144 -11.72 14.62 10.92
CA LEU A 144 -10.77 15.72 10.89
C LEU A 144 -9.97 15.84 12.19
N GLU A 145 -10.66 15.73 13.34
CA GLU A 145 -10.03 15.82 14.66
C GLU A 145 -8.99 14.71 14.85
N ASP A 146 -9.34 13.47 14.50
CA ASP A 146 -8.43 12.32 14.56
C ASP A 146 -7.20 12.52 13.67
N CYS A 147 -7.40 13.09 12.48
CA CYS A 147 -6.31 13.39 11.55
C CYS A 147 -5.36 14.46 12.08
N LEU A 148 -5.90 15.57 12.61
CA LEU A 148 -5.08 16.64 13.20
C LEU A 148 -4.31 16.14 14.42
N HIS A 149 -4.95 15.33 15.26
CA HIS A 149 -4.28 14.68 16.39
C HIS A 149 -3.16 13.75 15.93
N ALA A 150 -3.45 12.86 14.96
CA ALA A 150 -2.46 11.94 14.42
C ALA A 150 -1.28 12.65 13.74
N ALA A 151 -1.51 13.74 13.01
CA ALA A 151 -0.46 14.54 12.38
C ALA A 151 0.57 15.07 13.40
N GLY A 152 0.11 15.44 14.60
CA GLY A 152 0.95 15.90 15.71
C GLY A 152 1.56 14.78 16.56
N ASP A 153 1.09 13.54 16.45
CA ASP A 153 1.51 12.42 17.30
C ASP A 153 2.83 11.81 16.84
N VAL A 154 3.94 12.32 17.38
CA VAL A 154 5.30 11.79 17.10
C VAL A 154 5.49 10.33 17.54
N GLY A 155 4.66 9.82 18.44
CA GLY A 155 4.73 8.42 18.87
C GLY A 155 4.46 7.42 17.75
N ARG A 156 3.79 7.86 16.68
CA ARG A 156 3.52 7.03 15.48
C ARG A 156 4.77 6.75 14.64
N ASP A 157 5.78 7.59 14.74
CA ASP A 157 7.00 7.47 13.92
C ASP A 157 7.73 6.16 14.20
N GLY A 158 7.82 5.73 15.47
CA GLY A 158 8.52 4.51 15.86
C GLY A 158 8.05 3.24 15.16
N ALA A 159 6.74 3.10 14.93
CA ALA A 159 6.17 1.95 14.22
C ALA A 159 6.54 1.94 12.72
N MET A 160 6.58 3.12 12.08
CA MET A 160 6.98 3.27 10.68
C MET A 160 8.48 3.06 10.50
N GLU A 161 9.31 3.57 11.42
CA GLU A 161 10.75 3.31 11.45
C GLU A 161 11.07 1.82 11.59
N GLU A 162 10.42 1.14 12.54
CA GLU A 162 10.63 -0.30 12.74
C GLU A 162 10.19 -1.11 11.50
N ALA A 163 9.10 -0.71 10.84
CA ALA A 163 8.68 -1.33 9.60
C ALA A 163 9.71 -1.09 8.48
N ALA A 164 10.31 0.10 8.40
CA ALA A 164 11.38 0.41 7.46
C ALA A 164 12.65 -0.40 7.73
N ARG A 165 13.10 -0.51 9.01
CA ARG A 165 14.25 -1.35 9.37
C ARG A 165 14.06 -2.81 8.99
N ARG A 166 12.84 -3.37 9.21
CA ARG A 166 12.51 -4.74 8.78
C ARG A 166 12.54 -4.88 7.27
N LEU A 167 12.03 -3.89 6.55
CA LEU A 167 12.02 -3.88 5.10
C LEU A 167 13.46 -3.84 4.55
N LEU A 168 14.33 -3.01 5.12
CA LEU A 168 15.76 -2.95 4.81
C LEU A 168 16.46 -4.29 5.08
N ALA A 169 16.18 -4.92 6.23
CA ALA A 169 16.74 -6.24 6.57
C ALA A 169 16.32 -7.35 5.58
N HIS A 170 15.20 -7.15 4.85
CA HIS A 170 14.77 -8.04 3.78
C HIS A 170 15.31 -7.64 2.39
N GLY A 171 16.23 -6.68 2.34
CA GLY A 171 16.91 -6.27 1.12
C GLY A 171 16.18 -5.24 0.26
N ALA A 172 15.23 -4.48 0.82
CA ALA A 172 14.65 -3.36 0.10
C ALA A 172 15.66 -2.21 -0.03
N ASP A 173 15.88 -1.79 -1.24
CA ASP A 173 16.75 -0.67 -1.63
C ASP A 173 15.97 0.49 -2.26
N LYS A 174 14.65 0.37 -2.39
CA LYS A 174 13.77 1.35 -3.04
C LYS A 174 12.35 1.29 -2.47
N LEU A 175 11.67 2.43 -2.55
CA LEU A 175 10.23 2.56 -2.36
C LEU A 175 9.56 3.02 -3.66
N PRO A 176 8.27 2.71 -3.84
CA PRO A 176 7.48 1.79 -3.04
C PRO A 176 7.94 0.34 -3.18
N ALA A 177 7.57 -0.53 -2.24
CA ALA A 177 7.88 -1.94 -2.33
C ALA A 177 6.62 -2.81 -2.12
N VAL A 178 6.54 -3.93 -2.81
CA VAL A 178 5.45 -4.91 -2.66
C VAL A 178 6.00 -6.21 -2.14
N ARG A 179 5.42 -6.73 -1.07
CA ARG A 179 5.72 -8.07 -0.56
C ARG A 179 4.57 -9.03 -0.84
N VAL A 180 4.87 -10.13 -1.53
CA VAL A 180 3.94 -11.23 -1.83
C VAL A 180 4.40 -12.46 -1.07
N GLY A 181 3.80 -12.74 0.07
CA GLY A 181 4.26 -13.79 0.96
C GLY A 181 5.68 -13.53 1.47
N ARG A 182 6.67 -14.29 0.98
CA ARG A 182 8.09 -14.13 1.33
C ARG A 182 8.88 -13.33 0.29
N LEU A 183 8.34 -13.14 -0.91
CA LEU A 183 9.02 -12.43 -1.99
C LEU A 183 8.86 -10.93 -1.82
N LEU A 184 9.93 -10.17 -2.05
CA LEU A 184 9.96 -8.72 -2.01
C LEU A 184 10.31 -8.16 -3.39
N PHE A 185 9.53 -7.17 -3.82
CA PHE A 185 9.69 -6.45 -5.06
C PHE A 185 9.83 -4.97 -4.73
N ALA A 186 11.06 -4.47 -4.74
CA ALA A 186 11.36 -3.07 -4.41
C ALA A 186 11.46 -2.23 -5.69
N GLY A 187 10.77 -1.10 -5.71
CA GLY A 187 10.64 -0.18 -6.84
C GLY A 187 9.30 -0.28 -7.55
N GLU A 188 8.86 0.86 -8.07
CA GLU A 188 7.61 1.01 -8.82
C GLU A 188 7.60 0.16 -10.10
N ASP A 189 8.74 0.04 -10.75
CA ASP A 189 8.97 -0.74 -11.96
C ASP A 189 8.75 -2.26 -11.76
N ARG A 190 8.82 -2.76 -10.52
CA ARG A 190 8.63 -4.18 -10.21
C ARG A 190 7.21 -4.56 -9.78
N ILE A 191 6.26 -3.62 -9.77
CA ILE A 191 4.86 -3.90 -9.38
C ILE A 191 4.21 -4.94 -10.28
N ALA A 192 4.48 -4.93 -11.59
CA ALA A 192 3.94 -5.93 -12.52
C ALA A 192 4.45 -7.34 -12.20
N GLU A 193 5.74 -7.49 -11.83
CA GLU A 193 6.31 -8.77 -11.38
C GLU A 193 5.65 -9.25 -10.07
N ALA A 194 5.42 -8.33 -9.13
CA ALA A 194 4.71 -8.64 -7.89
C ALA A 194 3.28 -9.14 -8.17
N ALA A 195 2.57 -8.53 -9.12
CA ALA A 195 1.23 -8.95 -9.51
C ALA A 195 1.24 -10.33 -10.16
N ALA A 196 2.19 -10.60 -11.05
CA ALA A 196 2.39 -11.93 -11.61
C ALA A 196 2.67 -12.98 -10.53
N ALA A 197 3.54 -12.67 -9.57
CA ALA A 197 3.83 -13.55 -8.43
C ALA A 197 2.62 -13.76 -7.52
N ALA A 198 1.76 -12.75 -7.32
CA ALA A 198 0.54 -12.88 -6.53
C ALA A 198 -0.49 -13.81 -7.19
N SER A 199 -0.53 -13.84 -8.51
CA SER A 199 -1.46 -14.66 -9.29
C SER A 199 -1.10 -16.15 -9.32
N ILE A 200 0.14 -16.53 -8.96
CA ILE A 200 0.55 -17.94 -8.91
C ILE A 200 -0.12 -18.63 -7.72
N PRO A 201 -0.80 -19.77 -7.88
CA PRO A 201 -1.38 -20.53 -6.77
C PRO A 201 -0.34 -20.90 -5.71
N ALA A 202 -0.74 -20.84 -4.43
CA ALA A 202 0.16 -21.09 -3.29
C ALA A 202 0.87 -22.44 -3.37
N ALA A 203 0.25 -23.45 -3.98
CA ALA A 203 0.80 -24.80 -4.15
C ALA A 203 2.05 -24.84 -5.05
N LEU A 204 2.20 -23.91 -5.98
CA LEU A 204 3.33 -23.85 -6.93
C LEU A 204 4.50 -22.97 -6.46
N ARG A 205 4.36 -22.29 -5.30
CA ARG A 205 5.39 -21.38 -4.74
C ARG A 205 6.30 -22.04 -3.69
N ALA A 206 6.04 -23.29 -3.33
CA ALA A 206 6.72 -24.01 -2.23
C ALA A 206 7.72 -25.06 -2.74
N GLY A 207 8.09 -24.99 -4.03
CA GLY A 207 9.12 -25.86 -4.64
C GLY A 207 10.51 -25.21 -4.63
#